data_28298c252c1fe20c6fbee72aa0acc6de
#
_entry.id   28298c252c1fe20c6fbee72aa0acc6de
#
_cell.length_a   1.000
_cell.length_b   1.000
_cell.length_c   1.000
_cell.angle_alpha   90.00
_cell.angle_beta   90.00
_cell.angle_gamma   90.00
#
_symmetry.space_group_name_H-M   'P 1'
#
loop_
_entity.id
_entity.type
_entity.pdbx_description
1 polymer ?
#
loop_
_entity_poly.entity_id
_entity_poly.type
_entity_poly.pdbx_seq_one_letter_code
_entity_poly.pdbx_strand_id
1 'polypeptide(L)'
;MLSFLIKYKKVILIITLAFFLGSIVYLGADAYRRSNFSAVAAKVGSKDITYRQLYRVTEDRAQMMRNQGVDVNEEILSFLQQQFLAALISEEVLNQSAENAGMAVSDYEIAYDIQTSPFFAPNGQFNKAAYEAAVKRAAGMTPAEFEEQLRRGKLSDRFRTVLYSHYKLTPAEIKQSYKIQHGNLKDFEKNKKDFSAQLMDTKMETAQKAFFDQFNENVEIKTYLQD
;
A
#
# COMPACT_ATOMS: atom_id res chain seq x y z
N MET A 1 -41.70 42.45 19.19
CA MET A 1 -40.53 41.66 18.75
C MET A 1 -39.19 42.44 18.79
N LEU A 2 -39.16 43.71 18.37
CA LEU A 2 -37.92 44.52 18.39
C LEU A 2 -37.36 44.74 19.81
N SER A 3 -38.21 44.94 20.81
CA SER A 3 -37.79 45.17 22.22
C SER A 3 -37.07 43.96 22.85
N PHE A 4 -37.39 42.75 22.46
CA PHE A 4 -36.74 41.53 22.86
C PHE A 4 -35.31 41.45 22.30
N LEU A 5 -35.13 41.75 21.02
CA LEU A 5 -33.82 41.80 20.35
C LEU A 5 -32.89 42.86 20.95
N ILE A 6 -33.43 44.02 21.31
CA ILE A 6 -32.66 45.10 21.93
C ILE A 6 -32.23 44.71 23.35
N LYS A 7 -33.10 44.06 24.13
CA LYS A 7 -32.83 43.63 25.52
C LYS A 7 -31.76 42.55 25.57
N TYR A 8 -31.72 41.62 24.63
CA TYR A 8 -30.82 40.48 24.59
C TYR A 8 -29.71 40.60 23.56
N LYS A 9 -29.46 41.77 22.97
CA LYS A 9 -28.47 41.98 21.92
C LYS A 9 -27.07 41.46 22.22
N LYS A 10 -26.59 41.63 23.50
CA LYS A 10 -25.30 41.15 23.90
C LYS A 10 -25.20 39.60 23.95
N VAL A 11 -26.28 38.95 24.44
CA VAL A 11 -26.35 37.50 24.54
C VAL A 11 -26.46 36.87 23.16
N ILE A 12 -27.29 37.44 22.31
CA ILE A 12 -27.44 37.00 20.90
C ILE A 12 -26.10 37.13 20.18
N LEU A 13 -25.41 38.26 20.34
CA LEU A 13 -24.09 38.50 19.73
C LEU A 13 -23.02 37.48 20.19
N ILE A 14 -23.00 37.16 21.50
CA ILE A 14 -22.06 36.18 22.06
C ILE A 14 -22.36 34.78 21.49
N ILE A 15 -23.64 34.38 21.41
CA ILE A 15 -24.04 33.07 20.87
C ILE A 15 -23.69 32.98 19.38
N THR A 16 -23.98 34.05 18.61
CA THR A 16 -23.63 34.09 17.17
C THR A 16 -22.14 34.04 16.95
N LEU A 17 -21.37 34.78 17.78
CA LEU A 17 -19.90 34.75 17.71
C LEU A 17 -19.34 33.37 18.08
N ALA A 18 -19.87 32.74 19.14
CA ALA A 18 -19.45 31.40 19.54
C ALA A 18 -19.77 30.35 18.46
N PHE A 19 -20.95 30.44 17.82
CA PHE A 19 -21.31 29.57 16.69
C PHE A 19 -20.41 29.81 15.49
N PHE A 20 -20.07 31.07 15.19
CA PHE A 20 -19.17 31.41 14.09
C PHE A 20 -17.74 30.92 14.32
N LEU A 21 -17.22 31.10 15.54
CA LEU A 21 -15.90 30.56 15.94
C LEU A 21 -15.88 29.03 15.91
N GLY A 22 -16.94 28.36 16.38
CA GLY A 22 -17.09 26.92 16.30
C GLY A 22 -17.10 26.40 14.86
N SER A 23 -17.76 27.12 13.96
CA SER A 23 -17.80 26.76 12.52
C SER A 23 -16.42 26.95 11.85
N ILE A 24 -15.66 27.98 12.20
CA ILE A 24 -14.30 28.19 11.69
C ILE A 24 -13.37 27.06 12.14
N VAL A 25 -13.44 26.66 13.43
CA VAL A 25 -12.62 25.55 13.95
C VAL A 25 -13.01 24.25 13.27
N TYR A 26 -14.29 23.99 13.09
CA TYR A 26 -14.77 22.78 12.38
C TYR A 26 -14.32 22.72 10.93
N LEU A 27 -14.52 23.81 10.17
CA LEU A 27 -14.09 23.91 8.77
C LEU A 27 -12.55 23.92 8.63
N GLY A 28 -11.86 24.59 9.58
CA GLY A 28 -10.40 24.62 9.61
C GLY A 28 -9.79 23.24 9.89
N ALA A 29 -10.37 22.46 10.80
CA ALA A 29 -9.94 21.11 11.09
C ALA A 29 -10.14 20.17 9.89
N ASP A 30 -11.24 20.31 9.16
CA ASP A 30 -11.51 19.53 7.94
C ASP A 30 -10.57 19.93 6.78
N ALA A 31 -10.30 21.22 6.61
CA ALA A 31 -9.33 21.74 5.65
C ALA A 31 -7.89 21.30 5.98
N TYR A 32 -7.51 21.31 7.25
CA TYR A 32 -6.22 20.84 7.74
C TYR A 32 -6.04 19.33 7.50
N ARG A 33 -7.08 18.53 7.80
CA ARG A 33 -7.07 17.09 7.48
C ARG A 33 -6.92 16.83 5.98
N ARG A 34 -7.69 17.57 5.13
CA ARG A 34 -7.59 17.43 3.66
C ARG A 34 -6.22 17.83 3.12
N SER A 35 -5.57 18.85 3.67
CA SER A 35 -4.22 19.25 3.26
C SER A 35 -3.17 18.20 3.64
N ASN A 36 -3.28 17.61 4.83
CA ASN A 36 -2.38 16.53 5.24
C ASN A 36 -2.56 15.25 4.41
N PHE A 37 -3.79 14.92 4.00
CA PHE A 37 -4.02 13.78 3.11
C PHE A 37 -3.47 13.95 1.69
N SER A 38 -3.26 15.19 1.25
CA SER A 38 -2.62 15.52 -0.03
C SER A 38 -1.10 15.63 0.11
N ALA A 39 -0.57 15.67 1.34
CA ALA A 39 0.85 15.75 1.60
C ALA A 39 1.55 14.48 1.12
N VAL A 40 2.79 14.64 0.70
CA VAL A 40 3.63 13.55 0.21
C VAL A 40 4.23 12.81 1.39
N ALA A 41 3.99 11.51 1.49
CA ALA A 41 4.59 10.63 2.50
C ALA A 41 5.96 10.10 2.06
N ALA A 42 6.12 9.85 0.74
CA ALA A 42 7.40 9.53 0.13
C ALA A 42 7.41 9.95 -1.34
N LYS A 43 8.60 10.10 -1.90
CA LYS A 43 8.82 10.39 -3.31
C LYS A 43 9.80 9.38 -3.89
N VAL A 44 9.46 8.80 -5.04
CA VAL A 44 10.31 7.87 -5.79
C VAL A 44 10.55 8.48 -7.17
N GLY A 45 11.70 9.12 -7.35
CA GLY A 45 11.96 9.91 -8.54
C GLY A 45 10.95 11.05 -8.71
N SER A 46 10.16 11.04 -9.79
CA SER A 46 9.12 12.03 -10.06
C SER A 46 7.74 11.69 -9.47
N LYS A 47 7.55 10.49 -8.92
CA LYS A 47 6.25 10.01 -8.42
C LYS A 47 6.11 10.23 -6.92
N ASP A 48 4.97 10.76 -6.53
CA ASP A 48 4.63 11.03 -5.14
C ASP A 48 3.75 9.90 -4.60
N ILE A 49 4.11 9.39 -3.42
CA ILE A 49 3.30 8.52 -2.58
C ILE A 49 2.66 9.40 -1.51
N THR A 50 1.34 9.50 -1.51
CA THR A 50 0.61 10.42 -0.63
C THR A 50 0.28 9.79 0.72
N TYR A 51 0.13 10.64 1.76
CA TYR A 51 -0.40 10.19 3.04
C TYR A 51 -1.80 9.55 2.92
N ARG A 52 -2.61 9.95 1.93
CA ARG A 52 -3.90 9.31 1.66
C ARG A 52 -3.75 7.84 1.29
N GLN A 53 -2.80 7.52 0.40
CA GLN A 53 -2.53 6.14 0.00
C GLN A 53 -2.03 5.33 1.20
N LEU A 54 -1.06 5.88 1.95
CA LEU A 54 -0.52 5.25 3.14
C LEU A 54 -1.59 5.01 4.20
N TYR A 55 -2.38 6.04 4.55
CA TYR A 55 -3.42 5.94 5.55
C TYR A 55 -4.46 4.88 5.20
N ARG A 56 -4.87 4.79 3.94
CA ARG A 56 -5.84 3.79 3.48
C ARG A 56 -5.37 2.38 3.78
N VAL A 57 -4.19 1.99 3.29
CA VAL A 57 -3.67 0.62 3.49
C VAL A 57 -3.39 0.31 4.95
N THR A 58 -2.96 1.30 5.72
CA THR A 58 -2.72 1.18 7.16
C THR A 58 -4.03 0.96 7.92
N GLU A 59 -5.05 1.77 7.63
CA GLU A 59 -6.34 1.69 8.33
C GLU A 59 -7.10 0.41 7.97
N ASP A 60 -7.08 -0.02 6.72
CA ASP A 60 -7.66 -1.29 6.30
C ASP A 60 -7.04 -2.45 7.09
N ARG A 61 -5.72 -2.46 7.27
CA ARG A 61 -5.03 -3.48 8.07
C ARG A 61 -5.34 -3.36 9.56
N ALA A 62 -5.32 -2.14 10.10
CA ALA A 62 -5.66 -1.88 11.49
C ALA A 62 -7.09 -2.34 11.81
N GLN A 63 -8.04 -2.08 10.91
CA GLN A 63 -9.43 -2.52 11.06
C GLN A 63 -9.57 -4.04 11.02
N MET A 64 -8.83 -4.73 10.15
CA MET A 64 -8.79 -6.19 10.14
C MET A 64 -8.26 -6.74 11.47
N MET A 65 -7.21 -6.14 12.04
CA MET A 65 -6.63 -6.55 13.32
C MET A 65 -7.62 -6.31 14.48
N ARG A 66 -8.32 -5.16 14.50
CA ARG A 66 -9.37 -4.86 15.48
C ARG A 66 -10.52 -5.88 15.39
N ASN A 67 -10.93 -6.26 14.18
CA ASN A 67 -11.98 -7.27 13.96
C ASN A 67 -11.54 -8.67 14.44
N GLN A 68 -10.23 -8.93 14.54
CA GLN A 68 -9.65 -10.16 15.11
C GLN A 68 -9.42 -10.04 16.63
N GLY A 69 -9.85 -8.94 17.27
CA GLY A 69 -9.71 -8.71 18.70
C GLY A 69 -8.36 -8.16 19.15
N VAL A 70 -7.51 -7.71 18.22
CA VAL A 70 -6.23 -7.07 18.54
C VAL A 70 -6.47 -5.61 18.91
N ASP A 71 -5.95 -5.19 20.06
CA ASP A 71 -5.94 -3.77 20.45
C ASP A 71 -4.85 -3.03 19.66
N VAL A 72 -5.28 -2.22 18.70
CA VAL A 72 -4.37 -1.47 17.82
C VAL A 72 -4.09 -0.11 18.44
N ASN A 73 -2.98 -0.01 19.16
CA ASN A 73 -2.46 1.21 19.75
C ASN A 73 -1.62 2.04 18.78
N GLU A 74 -1.09 3.19 19.22
CA GLU A 74 -0.29 4.10 18.40
C GLU A 74 1.03 3.46 17.92
N GLU A 75 1.65 2.59 18.73
CA GLU A 75 2.89 1.91 18.38
C GLU A 75 2.65 0.93 17.20
N ILE A 76 1.55 0.17 17.26
CA ILE A 76 1.16 -0.74 16.17
C ILE A 76 0.83 0.07 14.91
N LEU A 77 0.13 1.19 15.03
CA LEU A 77 -0.18 2.06 13.90
C LEU A 77 1.09 2.63 13.25
N SER A 78 2.03 3.13 14.05
CA SER A 78 3.33 3.63 13.56
C SER A 78 4.12 2.54 12.86
N PHE A 79 4.19 1.34 13.45
CA PHE A 79 4.84 0.18 12.81
C PHE A 79 4.18 -0.18 11.46
N LEU A 80 2.84 -0.23 11.42
CA LEU A 80 2.11 -0.49 10.19
C LEU A 80 2.37 0.59 9.13
N GLN A 81 2.40 1.86 9.52
CA GLN A 81 2.69 2.96 8.60
C GLN A 81 4.08 2.84 7.98
N GLN A 82 5.10 2.54 8.78
CA GLN A 82 6.47 2.32 8.29
C GLN A 82 6.52 1.11 7.34
N GLN A 83 5.90 0.00 7.71
CA GLN A 83 5.85 -1.21 6.89
C GLN A 83 5.14 -0.97 5.56
N PHE A 84 3.97 -0.32 5.58
CA PHE A 84 3.22 -0.05 4.35
C PHE A 84 3.86 1.04 3.50
N LEU A 85 4.52 2.03 4.09
CA LEU A 85 5.27 3.01 3.31
C LEU A 85 6.41 2.33 2.54
N ALA A 86 7.16 1.44 3.19
CA ALA A 86 8.21 0.66 2.52
C ALA A 86 7.63 -0.23 1.40
N ALA A 87 6.45 -0.83 1.62
CA ALA A 87 5.77 -1.62 0.60
C ALA A 87 5.32 -0.77 -0.62
N LEU A 88 4.74 0.42 -0.37
CA LEU A 88 4.34 1.36 -1.43
C LEU A 88 5.54 1.89 -2.22
N ILE A 89 6.65 2.20 -1.55
CA ILE A 89 7.92 2.57 -2.20
C ILE A 89 8.41 1.40 -3.08
N SER A 90 8.42 0.19 -2.54
CA SER A 90 8.83 -1.01 -3.28
C SER A 90 7.97 -1.25 -4.52
N GLU A 91 6.65 -1.12 -4.39
CA GLU A 91 5.72 -1.25 -5.51
C GLU A 91 6.00 -0.18 -6.59
N GLU A 92 6.24 1.07 -6.18
CA GLU A 92 6.56 2.15 -7.11
C GLU A 92 7.88 1.89 -7.87
N VAL A 93 8.93 1.44 -7.16
CA VAL A 93 10.22 1.06 -7.77
C VAL A 93 10.04 -0.04 -8.80
N LEU A 94 9.27 -1.08 -8.48
CA LEU A 94 8.99 -2.19 -9.40
C LEU A 94 8.17 -1.71 -10.62
N ASN A 95 7.19 -0.83 -10.42
CA ASN A 95 6.40 -0.26 -11.51
C ASN A 95 7.25 0.57 -12.46
N GLN A 96 8.08 1.49 -11.94
CA GLN A 96 8.98 2.29 -12.79
C GLN A 96 9.97 1.40 -13.55
N SER A 97 10.49 0.36 -12.89
CA SER A 97 11.40 -0.58 -13.53
C SER A 97 10.70 -1.40 -14.63
N ALA A 98 9.44 -1.80 -14.41
CA ALA A 98 8.64 -2.49 -15.40
C ALA A 98 8.35 -1.59 -16.61
N GLU A 99 7.94 -0.35 -16.38
CA GLU A 99 7.69 0.66 -17.42
C GLU A 99 8.96 0.92 -18.23
N ASN A 100 10.10 1.10 -17.57
CA ASN A 100 11.41 1.29 -18.22
C ASN A 100 11.84 0.06 -19.04
N ALA A 101 11.41 -1.15 -18.65
CA ALA A 101 11.61 -2.39 -19.40
C ALA A 101 10.59 -2.59 -20.54
N GLY A 102 9.70 -1.62 -20.78
CA GLY A 102 8.66 -1.70 -21.82
C GLY A 102 7.49 -2.62 -21.47
N MET A 103 7.33 -3.00 -20.19
CA MET A 103 6.20 -3.81 -19.74
C MET A 103 4.95 -2.93 -19.58
N ALA A 104 3.80 -3.48 -19.90
CA ALA A 104 2.51 -2.83 -19.73
C ALA A 104 1.42 -3.85 -19.35
N VAL A 105 0.34 -3.37 -18.76
CA VAL A 105 -0.89 -4.11 -18.49
C VAL A 105 -2.01 -3.45 -19.29
N SER A 106 -2.67 -4.18 -20.15
CA SER A 106 -3.72 -3.64 -21.02
C SER A 106 -5.05 -3.44 -20.29
N ASP A 107 -5.90 -2.55 -20.82
CA ASP A 107 -7.27 -2.35 -20.31
C ASP A 107 -8.09 -3.64 -20.41
N TYR A 108 -7.83 -4.45 -21.43
CA TYR A 108 -8.50 -5.74 -21.59
C TYR A 108 -8.18 -6.70 -20.42
N GLU A 109 -6.92 -6.77 -19.98
CA GLU A 109 -6.53 -7.62 -18.85
C GLU A 109 -7.19 -7.17 -17.55
N ILE A 110 -7.28 -5.86 -17.32
CA ILE A 110 -7.96 -5.31 -16.14
C ILE A 110 -9.47 -5.58 -16.18
N ALA A 111 -10.10 -5.34 -17.34
CA ALA A 111 -11.51 -5.62 -17.52
C ALA A 111 -11.82 -7.11 -17.35
N TYR A 112 -10.97 -7.99 -17.87
CA TYR A 112 -11.10 -9.44 -17.73
C TYR A 112 -11.03 -9.86 -16.26
N ASP A 113 -10.03 -9.39 -15.51
CA ASP A 113 -9.88 -9.71 -14.08
C ASP A 113 -11.09 -9.27 -13.27
N ILE A 114 -11.59 -8.06 -13.52
CA ILE A 114 -12.78 -7.52 -12.83
C ILE A 114 -14.02 -8.35 -13.17
N GLN A 115 -14.25 -8.64 -14.45
CA GLN A 115 -15.45 -9.34 -14.93
C GLN A 115 -15.48 -10.80 -14.50
N THR A 116 -14.32 -11.44 -14.32
CA THR A 116 -14.21 -12.84 -13.91
C THR A 116 -14.02 -13.03 -12.42
N SER A 117 -13.81 -11.93 -11.67
CA SER A 117 -13.65 -12.00 -10.22
C SER A 117 -14.94 -12.49 -9.53
N PRO A 118 -14.88 -13.55 -8.72
CA PRO A 118 -16.04 -14.02 -7.96
C PRO A 118 -16.63 -12.95 -7.04
N PHE A 119 -15.84 -11.95 -6.66
CA PHE A 119 -16.28 -10.83 -5.82
C PHE A 119 -17.25 -9.90 -6.57
N PHE A 120 -17.03 -9.69 -7.88
CA PHE A 120 -17.86 -8.83 -8.72
C PHE A 120 -18.83 -9.59 -9.62
N ALA A 121 -18.64 -10.90 -9.72
CA ALA A 121 -19.48 -11.82 -10.52
C ALA A 121 -19.79 -13.10 -9.71
N PRO A 122 -20.47 -13.02 -8.54
CA PRO A 122 -20.66 -14.17 -7.65
C PRO A 122 -21.44 -15.33 -8.29
N ASN A 123 -22.27 -15.03 -9.28
CA ASN A 123 -23.04 -16.03 -10.05
C ASN A 123 -22.51 -16.23 -11.48
N GLY A 124 -21.24 -15.86 -11.72
CA GLY A 124 -20.63 -15.89 -13.04
C GLY A 124 -21.13 -14.79 -14.00
N GLN A 125 -21.98 -13.86 -13.52
CA GLN A 125 -22.50 -12.74 -14.29
C GLN A 125 -22.02 -11.43 -13.70
N PHE A 126 -21.20 -10.71 -14.45
CA PHE A 126 -20.73 -9.37 -14.07
C PHE A 126 -21.86 -8.34 -14.17
N ASN A 127 -21.97 -7.49 -13.13
CA ASN A 127 -22.89 -6.37 -13.12
C ASN A 127 -22.11 -5.07 -12.83
N LYS A 128 -22.08 -4.19 -13.82
CA LYS A 128 -21.34 -2.92 -13.75
C LYS A 128 -21.80 -2.03 -12.58
N ALA A 129 -23.10 -1.86 -12.37
CA ALA A 129 -23.62 -1.01 -11.30
C ALA A 129 -23.27 -1.59 -9.90
N ALA A 130 -23.33 -2.92 -9.75
CA ALA A 130 -22.92 -3.60 -8.54
C ALA A 130 -21.40 -3.46 -8.28
N TYR A 131 -20.60 -3.57 -9.33
CA TYR A 131 -19.15 -3.34 -9.28
C TYR A 131 -18.82 -1.91 -8.80
N GLU A 132 -19.39 -0.88 -9.45
CA GLU A 132 -19.15 0.52 -9.09
C GLU A 132 -19.58 0.82 -7.64
N ALA A 133 -20.72 0.29 -7.22
CA ALA A 133 -21.19 0.42 -5.85
C ALA A 133 -20.31 -0.30 -4.84
N ALA A 134 -19.81 -1.50 -5.19
CA ALA A 134 -18.91 -2.30 -4.34
C ALA A 134 -17.55 -1.61 -4.15
N VAL A 135 -16.93 -1.11 -5.24
CA VAL A 135 -15.66 -0.39 -5.19
C VAL A 135 -15.78 0.88 -4.34
N LYS A 136 -16.84 1.66 -4.56
CA LYS A 136 -17.09 2.88 -3.76
C LYS A 136 -17.29 2.56 -2.28
N ARG A 137 -18.03 1.49 -1.95
CA ARG A 137 -18.34 1.11 -0.57
C ARG A 137 -17.15 0.50 0.15
N ALA A 138 -16.44 -0.43 -0.51
CA ALA A 138 -15.38 -1.21 0.12
C ALA A 138 -14.05 -0.45 0.14
N ALA A 139 -13.70 0.26 -0.93
CA ALA A 139 -12.41 0.91 -1.08
C ALA A 139 -12.46 2.45 -0.99
N GLY A 140 -13.66 3.05 -0.97
CA GLY A 140 -13.82 4.51 -1.01
C GLY A 140 -13.24 5.15 -2.27
N MET A 141 -13.08 4.36 -3.34
CA MET A 141 -12.45 4.72 -4.60
C MET A 141 -13.50 4.90 -5.71
N THR A 142 -13.13 5.62 -6.74
CA THR A 142 -13.81 5.53 -8.03
C THR A 142 -13.38 4.24 -8.77
N PRO A 143 -14.18 3.73 -9.72
CA PRO A 143 -13.75 2.62 -10.59
C PRO A 143 -12.40 2.87 -11.25
N ALA A 144 -12.16 4.06 -11.77
CA ALA A 144 -10.88 4.40 -12.43
C ALA A 144 -9.67 4.33 -11.48
N GLU A 145 -9.81 4.80 -10.24
CA GLU A 145 -8.75 4.68 -9.21
C GLU A 145 -8.49 3.22 -8.84
N PHE A 146 -9.55 2.41 -8.74
CA PHE A 146 -9.43 0.98 -8.44
C PHE A 146 -8.77 0.22 -9.60
N GLU A 147 -9.18 0.48 -10.84
CA GLU A 147 -8.60 -0.12 -12.04
C GLU A 147 -7.13 0.24 -12.20
N GLU A 148 -6.76 1.50 -11.92
CA GLU A 148 -5.36 1.93 -11.94
C GLU A 148 -4.54 1.25 -10.83
N GLN A 149 -5.07 1.13 -9.62
CA GLN A 149 -4.39 0.40 -8.54
C GLN A 149 -4.20 -1.07 -8.90
N LEU A 150 -5.21 -1.73 -9.50
CA LEU A 150 -5.12 -3.10 -9.97
C LEU A 150 -4.06 -3.25 -11.07
N ARG A 151 -4.00 -2.31 -12.01
CA ARG A 151 -3.00 -2.24 -13.08
C ARG A 151 -1.59 -2.17 -12.51
N ARG A 152 -1.35 -1.28 -11.56
CA ARG A 152 -0.05 -1.08 -10.91
C ARG A 152 0.39 -2.32 -10.14
N GLY A 153 -0.50 -2.91 -9.34
CA GLY A 153 -0.23 -4.16 -8.63
C GLY A 153 0.16 -5.29 -9.60
N LYS A 154 -0.61 -5.44 -10.69
CA LYS A 154 -0.34 -6.45 -11.71
C LYS A 154 0.98 -6.22 -12.46
N LEU A 155 1.32 -4.96 -12.72
CA LEU A 155 2.57 -4.59 -13.38
C LEU A 155 3.78 -4.90 -12.48
N SER A 156 3.73 -4.52 -11.20
CA SER A 156 4.78 -4.81 -10.23
C SER A 156 4.98 -6.32 -10.03
N ASP A 157 3.89 -7.10 -9.96
CA ASP A 157 3.96 -8.56 -9.83
C ASP A 157 4.55 -9.23 -11.08
N ARG A 158 4.21 -8.72 -12.27
CA ARG A 158 4.79 -9.18 -13.54
C ARG A 158 6.30 -8.95 -13.55
N PHE A 159 6.75 -7.76 -13.19
CA PHE A 159 8.18 -7.45 -13.12
C PHE A 159 8.89 -8.28 -12.05
N ARG A 160 8.29 -8.42 -10.87
CA ARG A 160 8.81 -9.28 -9.79
C ARG A 160 8.97 -10.72 -10.26
N THR A 161 7.99 -11.25 -10.98
CA THR A 161 8.05 -12.61 -11.54
C THR A 161 9.23 -12.75 -12.50
N VAL A 162 9.45 -11.78 -13.39
CA VAL A 162 10.61 -11.79 -14.31
C VAL A 162 11.91 -11.68 -13.52
N LEU A 163 12.01 -10.75 -12.58
CA LEU A 163 13.20 -10.55 -11.74
C LEU A 163 13.62 -11.85 -11.03
N TYR A 164 12.63 -12.57 -10.45
CA TYR A 164 12.94 -13.78 -9.69
C TYR A 164 13.01 -15.06 -10.52
N SER A 165 12.48 -15.08 -11.73
CA SER A 165 12.51 -16.26 -12.62
C SER A 165 13.93 -16.73 -12.96
N HIS A 166 14.91 -15.84 -12.89
CA HIS A 166 16.33 -16.11 -13.13
C HIS A 166 17.05 -16.74 -11.94
N TYR A 167 16.48 -16.63 -10.73
CA TYR A 167 17.10 -17.19 -9.53
C TYR A 167 16.63 -18.62 -9.32
N LYS A 168 17.52 -19.57 -9.65
CA LYS A 168 17.32 -21.00 -9.44
C LYS A 168 18.46 -21.56 -8.57
N LEU A 169 18.14 -22.54 -7.77
CA LEU A 169 19.13 -23.30 -7.03
C LEU A 169 19.44 -24.59 -7.77
N THR A 170 20.70 -24.84 -8.04
CA THR A 170 21.13 -26.15 -8.54
C THR A 170 21.35 -27.13 -7.38
N PRO A 171 21.20 -28.45 -7.60
CA PRO A 171 21.51 -29.45 -6.58
C PRO A 171 22.95 -29.34 -6.01
N ALA A 172 23.87 -28.94 -6.86
CA ALA A 172 25.29 -28.76 -6.45
C ALA A 172 25.43 -27.55 -5.52
N GLU A 173 24.76 -26.43 -5.85
CA GLU A 173 24.74 -25.22 -5.02
C GLU A 173 24.15 -25.49 -3.64
N ILE A 174 23.00 -26.17 -3.57
CA ILE A 174 22.34 -26.52 -2.30
C ILE A 174 23.30 -27.37 -1.44
N LYS A 175 23.91 -28.41 -2.03
CA LYS A 175 24.81 -29.29 -1.32
C LYS A 175 26.08 -28.57 -0.81
N GLN A 176 26.65 -27.69 -1.63
CA GLN A 176 27.82 -26.90 -1.27
C GLN A 176 27.48 -25.91 -0.14
N SER A 177 26.36 -25.17 -0.25
CA SER A 177 25.92 -24.21 0.77
C SER A 177 25.61 -24.90 2.09
N TYR A 178 24.99 -26.09 2.06
CA TYR A 178 24.77 -26.90 3.25
C TYR A 178 26.07 -27.29 3.93
N LYS A 179 27.05 -27.77 3.14
CA LYS A 179 28.36 -28.14 3.66
C LYS A 179 29.13 -26.98 4.28
N ILE A 180 29.04 -25.79 3.69
CA ILE A 180 29.65 -24.55 4.21
C ILE A 180 29.00 -24.18 5.56
N GLN A 181 27.68 -24.21 5.65
CA GLN A 181 26.97 -23.78 6.84
C GLN A 181 27.02 -24.77 8.00
N HIS A 182 27.01 -26.09 7.71
CA HIS A 182 26.99 -27.16 8.74
C HIS A 182 28.30 -27.89 8.90
N GLY A 183 29.32 -27.57 8.11
CA GLY A 183 30.65 -28.21 8.16
C GLY A 183 30.73 -29.62 7.56
N ASN A 184 29.60 -30.30 7.37
CA ASN A 184 29.49 -31.66 6.85
C ASN A 184 28.19 -31.92 6.12
N LEU A 185 27.98 -33.12 5.57
CA LEU A 185 26.79 -33.54 4.84
C LEU A 185 25.98 -34.62 5.56
N LYS A 186 26.19 -34.85 6.87
CA LYS A 186 25.64 -35.98 7.60
C LYS A 186 24.10 -36.05 7.52
N ASP A 187 23.39 -34.93 7.70
CA ASP A 187 21.93 -34.91 7.70
C ASP A 187 21.37 -34.18 6.46
N PHE A 188 22.17 -34.06 5.41
CA PHE A 188 21.80 -33.30 4.22
C PHE A 188 20.53 -33.79 3.57
N GLU A 189 20.39 -35.09 3.30
CA GLU A 189 19.21 -35.62 2.60
C GLU A 189 17.91 -35.43 3.42
N LYS A 190 18.02 -35.50 4.75
CA LYS A 190 16.88 -35.25 5.67
C LYS A 190 16.41 -33.80 5.65
N ASN A 191 17.37 -32.87 5.64
CA ASN A 191 17.10 -31.43 5.77
C ASN A 191 17.06 -30.68 4.43
N LYS A 192 17.36 -31.36 3.32
CA LYS A 192 17.53 -30.78 1.98
C LYS A 192 16.38 -29.89 1.56
N LYS A 193 15.11 -30.31 1.80
CA LYS A 193 13.92 -29.57 1.39
C LYS A 193 13.83 -28.24 2.13
N ASP A 194 13.95 -28.25 3.44
CA ASP A 194 13.80 -27.05 4.27
C ASP A 194 15.00 -26.12 4.07
N PHE A 195 16.20 -26.70 3.98
CA PHE A 195 17.41 -25.94 3.68
C PHE A 195 17.37 -25.28 2.30
N SER A 196 16.87 -25.97 1.28
CA SER A 196 16.76 -25.39 -0.06
C SER A 196 15.74 -24.24 -0.11
N ALA A 197 14.66 -24.32 0.66
CA ALA A 197 13.71 -23.23 0.80
C ALA A 197 14.35 -22.00 1.45
N GLN A 198 15.01 -22.18 2.60
CA GLN A 198 15.74 -21.10 3.29
C GLN A 198 16.84 -20.47 2.43
N LEU A 199 17.61 -21.29 1.71
CA LEU A 199 18.67 -20.81 0.81
C LEU A 199 18.07 -20.01 -0.36
N MET A 200 16.91 -20.43 -0.89
CA MET A 200 16.20 -19.67 -1.93
C MET A 200 15.73 -18.34 -1.40
N ASP A 201 15.11 -18.31 -0.21
CA ASP A 201 14.64 -17.07 0.43
C ASP A 201 15.80 -16.09 0.62
N THR A 202 16.92 -16.55 1.19
CA THR A 202 18.13 -15.72 1.37
C THR A 202 18.68 -15.20 0.03
N LYS A 203 18.67 -16.03 -1.01
CA LYS A 203 19.10 -15.63 -2.35
C LYS A 203 18.18 -14.58 -2.96
N MET A 204 16.87 -14.73 -2.77
CA MET A 204 15.88 -13.76 -3.24
C MET A 204 15.98 -12.43 -2.48
N GLU A 205 16.14 -12.46 -1.16
CA GLU A 205 16.37 -11.25 -0.36
C GLU A 205 17.64 -10.50 -0.81
N THR A 206 18.74 -11.23 -1.03
CA THR A 206 19.98 -10.64 -1.52
C THR A 206 19.80 -10.00 -2.90
N ALA A 207 19.11 -10.70 -3.80
CA ALA A 207 18.81 -10.20 -5.14
C ALA A 207 17.90 -8.96 -5.10
N GLN A 208 16.88 -9.01 -4.25
CA GLN A 208 15.99 -7.86 -4.04
C GLN A 208 16.78 -6.65 -3.53
N LYS A 209 17.62 -6.85 -2.51
CA LYS A 209 18.44 -5.77 -1.97
C LYS A 209 19.35 -5.17 -3.05
N ALA A 210 20.08 -6.00 -3.78
CA ALA A 210 20.95 -5.53 -4.86
C ALA A 210 20.19 -4.77 -5.95
N PHE A 211 18.98 -5.21 -6.31
CA PHE A 211 18.10 -4.51 -7.24
C PHE A 211 17.71 -3.12 -6.72
N PHE A 212 17.29 -3.02 -5.45
CA PHE A 212 16.90 -1.75 -4.85
C PHE A 212 18.11 -0.80 -4.69
N ASP A 213 19.26 -1.32 -4.29
CA ASP A 213 20.50 -0.53 -4.18
C ASP A 213 20.86 0.07 -5.55
N GLN A 214 20.82 -0.74 -6.62
CA GLN A 214 21.07 -0.28 -7.99
C GLN A 214 20.02 0.74 -8.48
N PHE A 215 18.75 0.56 -8.11
CA PHE A 215 17.71 1.53 -8.44
C PHE A 215 17.97 2.88 -7.76
N ASN A 216 18.35 2.86 -6.49
CA ASN A 216 18.65 4.06 -5.68
C ASN A 216 19.87 4.84 -6.19
N GLU A 217 20.83 4.20 -6.88
CA GLU A 217 21.95 4.90 -7.52
C GLU A 217 21.48 5.84 -8.64
N ASN A 218 20.37 5.53 -9.29
CA ASN A 218 19.85 6.25 -10.45
C ASN A 218 18.62 7.10 -10.18
N VAL A 219 17.85 6.76 -9.12
CA VAL A 219 16.58 7.39 -8.78
C VAL A 219 16.54 7.71 -7.30
N GLU A 220 16.36 8.98 -6.97
CA GLU A 220 16.31 9.44 -5.58
C GLU A 220 14.99 9.01 -4.92
N ILE A 221 15.09 8.38 -3.74
CA ILE A 221 13.95 8.05 -2.87
C ILE A 221 14.01 8.96 -1.64
N LYS A 222 12.93 9.71 -1.40
CA LYS A 222 12.78 10.57 -0.21
C LYS A 222 11.57 10.12 0.61
N THR A 223 11.73 10.04 1.92
CA THR A 223 10.63 9.78 2.85
C THR A 223 10.39 11.00 3.73
N TYR A 224 9.11 11.30 3.98
CA TYR A 224 8.65 12.44 4.77
C TYR A 224 7.77 12.00 5.94
N LEU A 225 7.81 10.71 6.30
CA LEU A 225 7.11 10.22 7.48
C LEU A 225 7.70 10.94 8.70
N GLN A 226 6.85 11.67 9.44
CA GLN A 226 7.23 12.29 10.71
C GLN A 226 7.10 11.21 11.80
N ASP A 227 8.14 11.10 12.61
CA ASP A 227 8.19 10.26 13.82
C ASP A 227 7.13 10.69 14.84
#